data_c8fc4b7e1cd7c7de3b2815582eff5b9d
#
_entry.id   c8fc4b7e1cd7c7de3b2815582eff5b9d
#
_cell.length_a   1.000
_cell.length_b   1.000
_cell.length_c   1.000
_cell.angle_alpha   90.00
_cell.angle_beta   90.00
_cell.angle_gamma   90.00
#
_symmetry.space_group_name_H-M   'P 1'
#
loop_
_entity.id
_entity.type
_entity.pdbx_description
1 polymer ?
#
loop_
_entity_poly.entity_id
_entity_poly.type
_entity_poly.pdbx_seq_one_letter_code
_entity_poly.pdbx_strand_id
1 'polypeptide(L)'
;MYLKAEPLTSAAFLPYGEVIECPAMPGRTYFEDALANLRPKARGSISLTVKAPLTALPLRSTTMERHEFSSQSFVPQESGRWLAIVAPHAMGGGPDMARARAFLCRPDQGVTYGADVWHHPFTVLDREARFVIFMWRDGTRTDEEFVEVPEFSVEVPDAV
;
A
#
# COMPACT_ATOMS: atom_id res chain seq x y z
N MET A 1 9.32 11.48 -13.24
CA MET A 1 8.07 10.92 -13.80
C MET A 1 6.89 11.53 -13.05
N TYR A 2 5.73 11.61 -13.70
CA TYR A 2 4.53 12.24 -13.13
C TYR A 2 3.36 11.25 -13.13
N LEU A 3 2.75 11.06 -11.97
CA LEU A 3 1.58 10.22 -11.77
C LEU A 3 0.40 11.09 -11.32
N LYS A 4 -0.78 10.75 -11.75
CA LYS A 4 -2.03 11.31 -11.24
C LYS A 4 -2.73 10.24 -10.40
N ALA A 5 -3.05 10.54 -9.15
CA ALA A 5 -3.78 9.61 -8.31
C ALA A 5 -5.21 9.42 -8.83
N GLU A 6 -5.63 8.17 -8.93
CA GLU A 6 -6.97 7.76 -9.33
C GLU A 6 -7.73 7.16 -8.14
N PRO A 7 -9.06 7.18 -8.12
CA PRO A 7 -9.81 6.57 -7.03
C PRO A 7 -9.46 5.09 -6.85
N LEU A 8 -9.25 4.67 -5.60
CA LEU A 8 -9.03 3.26 -5.30
C LEU A 8 -10.33 2.47 -5.52
N THR A 9 -10.25 1.45 -6.36
CA THR A 9 -11.33 0.48 -6.56
C THR A 9 -10.80 -0.94 -6.53
N SER A 10 -11.61 -1.91 -6.09
CA SER A 10 -11.19 -3.33 -6.04
C SER A 10 -10.75 -3.85 -7.41
N ALA A 11 -11.46 -3.47 -8.48
CA ALA A 11 -11.11 -3.90 -9.83
C ALA A 11 -9.75 -3.33 -10.31
N ALA A 12 -9.48 -2.06 -10.01
CA ALA A 12 -8.24 -1.41 -10.43
C ALA A 12 -7.02 -1.87 -9.61
N PHE A 13 -7.24 -2.27 -8.35
CA PHE A 13 -6.19 -2.72 -7.44
C PHE A 13 -5.91 -4.22 -7.51
N LEU A 14 -6.79 -5.01 -8.10
CA LEU A 14 -6.72 -6.48 -8.18
C LEU A 14 -5.34 -7.04 -8.58
N PRO A 15 -4.57 -6.44 -9.53
CA PRO A 15 -3.24 -6.94 -9.88
C PRO A 15 -2.19 -6.81 -8.77
N TYR A 16 -2.46 -6.03 -7.74
CA TYR A 16 -1.53 -5.68 -6.67
C TYR A 16 -1.94 -6.23 -5.30
N GLY A 17 -3.20 -6.66 -5.18
CA GLY A 17 -3.72 -7.14 -3.92
C GLY A 17 -5.23 -6.95 -3.79
N GLU A 18 -5.67 -6.68 -2.58
CA GLU A 18 -7.09 -6.64 -2.23
C GLU A 18 -7.43 -5.33 -1.51
N VAL A 19 -8.57 -4.73 -1.84
CA VAL A 19 -9.10 -3.55 -1.14
C VAL A 19 -9.98 -4.01 0.01
N ILE A 20 -9.73 -3.48 1.21
CA ILE A 20 -10.46 -3.79 2.43
C ILE A 20 -11.48 -2.68 2.67
N GLU A 21 -12.76 -3.02 2.62
CA GLU A 21 -13.89 -2.09 2.87
C GLU A 21 -14.95 -2.72 3.77
N CYS A 22 -15.56 -1.90 4.60
CA CYS A 22 -16.72 -2.37 5.36
C CYS A 22 -17.87 -2.77 4.42
N PRO A 23 -18.59 -3.86 4.71
CA PRO A 23 -19.77 -4.23 3.93
C PRO A 23 -20.83 -3.11 4.02
N ALA A 24 -21.52 -2.86 2.91
CA ALA A 24 -22.58 -1.83 2.85
C ALA A 24 -23.78 -2.12 3.76
N MET A 25 -23.98 -3.37 4.16
CA MET A 25 -25.03 -3.82 5.05
C MET A 25 -24.45 -4.50 6.28
N PRO A 26 -25.14 -4.54 7.42
CA PRO A 26 -24.70 -5.29 8.59
C PRO A 26 -24.32 -6.73 8.23
N GLY A 27 -23.09 -7.11 8.54
CA GLY A 27 -22.55 -8.43 8.16
C GLY A 27 -21.04 -8.50 8.38
N ARG A 28 -20.44 -9.50 7.77
CA ARG A 28 -19.00 -9.74 7.79
C ARG A 28 -18.51 -10.06 6.39
N THR A 29 -17.42 -9.43 5.98
CA THR A 29 -16.68 -9.75 4.75
C THR A 29 -15.28 -10.24 5.15
N TYR A 30 -14.80 -11.24 4.45
CA TYR A 30 -13.45 -11.79 4.62
C TYR A 30 -12.58 -11.32 3.47
N PHE A 31 -11.35 -10.91 3.80
CA PHE A 31 -10.34 -10.43 2.87
C PHE A 31 -9.13 -11.35 2.99
N GLU A 32 -9.12 -12.42 2.21
CA GLU A 32 -8.16 -13.51 2.32
C GLU A 32 -7.37 -13.76 1.04
N ASP A 33 -7.86 -13.24 -0.11
CA ASP A 33 -7.34 -13.58 -1.43
C ASP A 33 -5.91 -13.06 -1.66
N ALA A 34 -5.56 -11.92 -1.07
CA ALA A 34 -4.21 -11.35 -1.16
C ALA A 34 -3.29 -11.74 0.00
N LEU A 35 -3.80 -12.44 1.04
CA LEU A 35 -2.97 -12.85 2.16
C LEU A 35 -2.00 -13.95 1.74
N ALA A 36 -0.71 -13.74 2.01
CA ALA A 36 0.34 -14.69 1.67
C ALA A 36 1.45 -14.74 2.72
N ASN A 37 1.91 -15.95 3.03
CA ASN A 37 3.10 -16.20 3.82
C ASN A 37 3.90 -17.32 3.15
N LEU A 38 4.97 -16.95 2.46
CA LEU A 38 5.82 -17.89 1.71
C LEU A 38 7.02 -18.37 2.55
N ARG A 39 7.11 -17.99 3.83
CA ARG A 39 8.19 -18.37 4.74
C ARG A 39 7.67 -19.26 5.88
N PRO A 40 8.15 -20.51 6.00
CA PRO A 40 7.62 -21.48 7.00
C PRO A 40 7.73 -21.02 8.46
N LYS A 41 8.72 -20.17 8.78
CA LYS A 41 8.97 -19.68 10.13
C LYS A 41 8.29 -18.37 10.46
N ALA A 42 7.77 -17.67 9.48
CA ALA A 42 7.11 -16.39 9.71
C ALA A 42 5.73 -16.60 10.35
N ARG A 43 5.37 -15.71 11.26
CA ARG A 43 4.11 -15.72 11.99
C ARG A 43 3.35 -14.44 11.73
N GLY A 44 2.03 -14.51 11.77
CA GLY A 44 1.18 -13.33 11.70
C GLY A 44 1.52 -12.34 12.81
N SER A 45 1.68 -11.06 12.42
CA SER A 45 2.06 -9.97 13.31
C SER A 45 1.13 -8.79 13.08
N ILE A 46 0.58 -8.25 14.15
CA ILE A 46 -0.22 -7.03 14.15
C ILE A 46 0.62 -5.94 14.78
N SER A 47 0.69 -4.79 14.14
CA SER A 47 1.26 -3.57 14.70
C SER A 47 0.33 -2.39 14.50
N LEU A 48 0.52 -1.36 15.32
CA LEU A 48 -0.18 -0.09 15.22
C LEU A 48 0.84 0.98 14.86
N THR A 49 0.48 1.84 13.94
CA THR A 49 1.33 2.98 13.56
C THR A 49 0.55 4.27 13.55
N VAL A 50 1.24 5.36 13.90
CA VAL A 50 0.76 6.72 13.74
C VAL A 50 1.62 7.37 12.65
N LYS A 51 0.98 7.97 11.66
CA LYS A 51 1.64 8.60 10.52
C LYS A 51 1.22 10.06 10.42
N ALA A 52 2.21 10.95 10.43
CA ALA A 52 1.97 12.37 10.15
C ALA A 52 1.59 12.57 8.67
N PRO A 53 0.76 13.57 8.36
CA PRO A 53 0.39 13.86 6.99
C PRO A 53 1.56 14.41 6.19
N LEU A 54 1.46 14.27 4.88
CA LEU A 54 2.37 14.91 3.94
C LEU A 54 2.29 16.45 4.10
N THR A 55 3.44 17.09 4.14
CA THR A 55 3.52 18.54 4.40
C THR A 55 3.33 19.40 3.16
N ALA A 56 3.49 18.81 1.97
CA ALA A 56 3.33 19.52 0.69
C ALA A 56 2.94 18.57 -0.43
N LEU A 57 2.10 19.06 -1.33
CA LEU A 57 1.75 18.41 -2.60
C LEU A 57 2.41 19.15 -3.77
N PRO A 58 2.74 18.47 -4.89
CA PRO A 58 2.60 17.02 -5.10
C PRO A 58 3.59 16.22 -4.22
N LEU A 59 3.23 14.98 -3.88
CA LEU A 59 4.21 14.04 -3.31
C LEU A 59 5.39 13.90 -4.26
N ARG A 60 6.62 13.91 -3.72
CA ARG A 60 7.85 13.55 -4.45
C ARG A 60 8.58 12.44 -3.72
N SER A 61 9.03 11.44 -4.46
CA SER A 61 9.77 10.31 -3.89
C SER A 61 10.72 9.68 -4.89
N THR A 62 11.73 8.99 -4.34
CA THR A 62 12.68 8.15 -5.08
C THR A 62 12.72 6.72 -4.52
N THR A 63 11.74 6.32 -3.71
CA THR A 63 11.78 5.05 -2.98
C THR A 63 10.57 4.18 -3.32
N MET A 64 10.83 2.90 -3.53
CA MET A 64 9.83 1.83 -3.54
C MET A 64 10.29 0.72 -2.60
N GLU A 65 9.34 -0.04 -2.07
CA GLU A 65 9.60 -1.20 -1.23
C GLU A 65 8.76 -2.40 -1.68
N ARG A 66 9.19 -3.59 -1.28
CA ARG A 66 8.38 -4.80 -1.37
C ARG A 66 8.66 -5.72 -0.17
N HIS A 67 7.72 -6.60 0.07
CA HIS A 67 7.89 -7.76 0.93
C HIS A 67 7.81 -9.02 0.04
N GLU A 68 8.98 -9.57 -0.32
CA GLU A 68 9.07 -10.63 -1.32
C GLU A 68 8.28 -11.88 -0.91
N PHE A 69 8.25 -12.18 0.38
CA PHE A 69 7.70 -13.44 0.88
C PHE A 69 6.41 -13.31 1.69
N SER A 70 5.93 -12.11 1.90
CA SER A 70 4.70 -11.90 2.67
C SER A 70 3.83 -10.79 2.11
N SER A 71 2.54 -10.93 2.32
CA SER A 71 1.59 -9.84 2.15
C SER A 71 1.69 -8.84 3.30
N GLN A 72 1.27 -7.60 3.04
CA GLN A 72 1.18 -6.56 4.05
C GLN A 72 -0.17 -5.84 3.93
N SER A 73 -0.93 -5.81 5.02
CA SER A 73 -2.23 -5.16 5.07
C SER A 73 -2.17 -3.88 5.89
N PHE A 74 -2.81 -2.84 5.38
CA PHE A 74 -3.01 -1.56 6.04
C PHE A 74 -4.50 -1.32 6.24
N VAL A 75 -4.94 -1.24 7.50
CA VAL A 75 -6.35 -1.02 7.85
C VAL A 75 -6.45 0.27 8.65
N PRO A 76 -7.11 1.33 8.14
CA PRO A 76 -7.25 2.56 8.88
C PRO A 76 -8.14 2.36 10.11
N GLN A 77 -7.67 2.85 11.26
CA GLN A 77 -8.50 3.05 12.45
C GLN A 77 -9.06 4.46 12.47
N GLU A 78 -8.22 5.42 12.12
CA GLU A 78 -8.55 6.83 12.01
C GLU A 78 -7.65 7.44 10.95
N SER A 79 -8.23 7.94 9.87
CA SER A 79 -7.48 8.49 8.75
C SER A 79 -8.23 9.62 8.05
N GLY A 80 -7.51 10.48 7.33
CA GLY A 80 -7.98 11.22 6.18
C GLY A 80 -7.75 10.39 4.91
N ARG A 81 -7.73 11.04 3.75
CA ARG A 81 -7.32 10.41 2.49
C ARG A 81 -5.84 10.00 2.58
N TRP A 82 -5.49 8.98 1.85
CA TRP A 82 -4.12 8.49 1.80
C TRP A 82 -3.81 7.88 0.43
N LEU A 83 -2.54 7.64 0.14
CA LEU A 83 -2.07 7.14 -1.14
C LEU A 83 -1.54 5.71 -1.00
N ALA A 84 -2.00 4.85 -1.90
CA ALA A 84 -1.38 3.57 -2.23
C ALA A 84 -0.75 3.68 -3.62
N ILE A 85 0.58 3.55 -3.71
CA ILE A 85 1.31 3.67 -4.96
C ILE A 85 2.00 2.35 -5.23
N VAL A 86 1.83 1.80 -6.40
CA VAL A 86 2.30 0.46 -6.77
C VAL A 86 2.96 0.45 -8.13
N ALA A 87 3.81 -0.53 -8.37
CA ALA A 87 4.41 -0.78 -9.67
C ALA A 87 4.49 -2.29 -9.95
N PRO A 88 4.29 -2.75 -11.19
CA PRO A 88 4.59 -4.13 -11.54
C PRO A 88 6.11 -4.35 -11.58
N HIS A 89 6.55 -5.60 -11.69
CA HIS A 89 7.95 -5.92 -11.90
C HIS A 89 8.42 -5.50 -13.31
N ALA A 90 9.61 -4.93 -13.38
CA ALA A 90 10.30 -4.72 -14.65
C ALA A 90 10.97 -6.03 -15.14
N MET A 91 11.12 -6.19 -16.44
CA MET A 91 11.79 -7.37 -17.03
C MET A 91 13.24 -7.55 -16.55
N GLY A 92 13.91 -6.46 -16.20
CA GLY A 92 15.28 -6.47 -15.68
C GLY A 92 15.38 -6.55 -14.15
N GLY A 93 14.29 -6.76 -13.45
CA GLY A 93 14.18 -6.70 -11.99
C GLY A 93 13.81 -5.31 -11.48
N GLY A 94 13.41 -5.24 -10.22
CA GLY A 94 12.92 -4.01 -9.60
C GLY A 94 11.53 -3.58 -10.07
N PRO A 95 11.05 -2.40 -9.63
CA PRO A 95 9.74 -1.87 -10.04
C PRO A 95 9.78 -1.25 -11.44
N ASP A 96 8.79 -1.55 -12.26
CA ASP A 96 8.55 -0.88 -13.55
C ASP A 96 7.83 0.45 -13.30
N MET A 97 8.61 1.49 -13.08
CA MET A 97 8.05 2.82 -12.78
C MET A 97 7.26 3.40 -13.95
N ALA A 98 7.55 3.03 -15.19
CA ALA A 98 6.77 3.50 -16.35
C ALA A 98 5.31 3.02 -16.33
N ARG A 99 5.05 1.94 -15.59
CA ARG A 99 3.71 1.35 -15.39
C ARG A 99 3.21 1.51 -13.96
N ALA A 100 3.88 2.32 -13.14
CA ALA A 100 3.44 2.62 -11.79
C ALA A 100 2.07 3.30 -11.79
N ARG A 101 1.28 3.03 -10.76
CA ARG A 101 -0.03 3.62 -10.53
C ARG A 101 -0.11 4.19 -9.12
N ALA A 102 -0.83 5.28 -8.98
CA ALA A 102 -1.13 5.89 -7.68
C ALA A 102 -2.64 5.85 -7.44
N PHE A 103 -3.05 5.35 -6.30
CA PHE A 103 -4.45 5.28 -5.89
C PHE A 103 -4.70 6.22 -4.73
N LEU A 104 -5.78 7.01 -4.85
CA LEU A 104 -6.30 7.83 -3.77
C LEU A 104 -7.32 7.01 -2.98
N CYS A 105 -6.96 6.70 -1.77
CA CYS A 105 -7.77 5.90 -0.86
C CYS A 105 -8.65 6.81 0.01
N ARG A 106 -9.91 6.43 0.20
CA ARG A 106 -10.81 7.07 1.15
C ARG A 106 -10.40 6.75 2.60
N PRO A 107 -10.86 7.52 3.59
CA PRO A 107 -10.55 7.30 5.00
C PRO A 107 -10.94 5.93 5.55
N ASP A 108 -11.92 5.28 4.93
CA ASP A 108 -12.49 3.99 5.34
C ASP A 108 -11.97 2.80 4.52
N GLN A 109 -11.10 3.04 3.54
CA GLN A 109 -10.51 2.00 2.71
C GLN A 109 -9.15 1.57 3.26
N GLY A 110 -8.97 0.26 3.43
CA GLY A 110 -7.68 -0.38 3.63
C GLY A 110 -7.24 -1.13 2.39
N VAL A 111 -6.01 -1.61 2.38
CA VAL A 111 -5.49 -2.50 1.34
C VAL A 111 -4.65 -3.62 1.93
N THR A 112 -4.62 -4.74 1.23
CA THR A 112 -3.57 -5.75 1.36
C THR A 112 -2.73 -5.75 0.09
N TYR A 113 -1.46 -5.40 0.19
CA TYR A 113 -0.50 -5.69 -0.88
C TYR A 113 -0.18 -7.18 -0.85
N GLY A 114 -0.27 -7.85 -1.99
CA GLY A 114 0.16 -9.24 -2.13
C GLY A 114 1.66 -9.39 -1.86
N ALA A 115 2.11 -10.62 -1.63
CA ALA A 115 3.55 -10.89 -1.57
C ALA A 115 4.23 -10.46 -2.87
N ASP A 116 5.45 -9.95 -2.76
CA ASP A 116 6.29 -9.53 -3.89
C ASP A 116 5.76 -8.32 -4.70
N VAL A 117 4.82 -7.56 -4.15
CA VAL A 117 4.28 -6.36 -4.82
C VAL A 117 5.11 -5.15 -4.47
N TRP A 118 5.68 -4.48 -5.50
CA TRP A 118 6.34 -3.20 -5.34
C TRP A 118 5.34 -2.11 -4.99
N HIS A 119 5.57 -1.44 -3.87
CA HIS A 119 4.74 -0.33 -3.41
C HIS A 119 5.59 0.77 -2.76
N HIS A 120 5.07 1.98 -2.72
CA HIS A 120 5.67 3.08 -1.97
C HIS A 120 5.23 2.99 -0.51
N PRO A 121 6.09 3.29 0.48
CA PRO A 121 5.68 3.44 1.87
C PRO A 121 4.43 4.32 1.98
N PHE A 122 3.39 3.85 2.68
CA PHE A 122 2.10 4.51 2.67
C PHE A 122 2.18 5.99 3.11
N THR A 123 1.43 6.83 2.43
CA THR A 123 1.45 8.28 2.63
C THR A 123 0.07 8.79 2.95
N VAL A 124 -0.09 9.47 4.08
CA VAL A 124 -1.34 10.09 4.50
C VAL A 124 -1.36 11.57 4.13
N LEU A 125 -2.52 12.10 3.80
CA LEU A 125 -2.66 13.42 3.19
C LEU A 125 -3.21 14.48 4.14
N ASP A 126 -4.42 14.30 4.62
CA ASP A 126 -5.20 15.41 5.17
C ASP A 126 -4.92 15.70 6.65
N ARG A 127 -4.57 14.66 7.41
CA ARG A 127 -4.35 14.74 8.87
C ARG A 127 -3.52 13.55 9.35
N GLU A 128 -3.02 13.61 10.58
CA GLU A 128 -2.45 12.45 11.25
C GLU A 128 -3.40 11.25 11.16
N ALA A 129 -2.85 10.09 10.88
CA ALA A 129 -3.62 8.87 10.71
C ALA A 129 -3.07 7.74 11.56
N ARG A 130 -3.96 6.81 11.93
CA ARG A 130 -3.67 5.61 12.70
C ARG A 130 -4.08 4.39 11.90
N PHE A 131 -3.16 3.45 11.77
CA PHE A 131 -3.36 2.24 11.00
C PHE A 131 -3.01 1.01 11.82
N VAL A 132 -3.81 -0.03 11.67
CA VAL A 132 -3.41 -1.41 11.96
C VAL A 132 -2.64 -1.91 10.75
N ILE A 133 -1.46 -2.48 10.97
CA ILE A 133 -0.68 -3.17 9.96
C ILE A 133 -0.63 -4.64 10.33
N PHE A 134 -1.07 -5.51 9.42
CA PHE A 134 -0.92 -6.95 9.53
C PHE A 134 0.08 -7.43 8.49
N MET A 135 1.05 -8.22 8.91
CA MET A 135 2.03 -8.85 8.02
C MET A 135 2.60 -10.12 8.65
N TRP A 136 3.43 -10.84 7.92
CA TRP A 136 4.10 -12.05 8.39
C TRP A 136 5.56 -11.75 8.71
N ARG A 137 6.01 -12.12 9.91
CA ARG A 137 7.37 -11.81 10.40
C ARG A 137 8.04 -13.02 11.00
N ASP A 138 9.35 -13.17 10.75
CA ASP A 138 10.20 -14.20 11.35
C ASP A 138 11.29 -13.61 12.29
N GLY A 139 11.20 -12.30 12.55
CA GLY A 139 12.17 -11.58 13.38
C GLY A 139 13.40 -11.08 12.62
N THR A 140 13.51 -11.37 11.34
CA THR A 140 14.57 -10.84 10.45
C THR A 140 14.04 -9.72 9.57
N ARG A 141 14.94 -9.06 8.82
CA ARG A 141 14.59 -8.07 7.79
C ARG A 141 14.71 -8.61 6.36
N THR A 142 14.86 -9.91 6.22
CA THR A 142 15.11 -10.55 4.91
C THR A 142 13.93 -10.49 3.95
N ASP A 143 12.75 -10.15 4.43
CA ASP A 143 11.53 -9.98 3.62
C ASP A 143 11.39 -8.57 3.06
N GLU A 144 12.04 -7.60 3.69
CA GLU A 144 11.88 -6.19 3.39
C GLU A 144 12.99 -5.72 2.42
N GLU A 145 12.61 -5.28 1.25
CA GLU A 145 13.51 -4.72 0.25
C GLU A 145 13.10 -3.30 -0.12
N PHE A 146 14.04 -2.36 0.02
CA PHE A 146 13.90 -0.99 -0.44
C PHE A 146 14.80 -0.77 -1.65
N VAL A 147 14.28 -0.08 -2.66
CA VAL A 147 15.05 0.29 -3.85
C VAL A 147 14.90 1.77 -4.13
N GLU A 148 15.99 2.36 -4.63
CA GLU A 148 15.96 3.70 -5.17
C GLU A 148 15.51 3.67 -6.62
N VAL A 149 14.57 4.55 -6.97
CA VAL A 149 14.02 4.71 -8.31
C VAL A 149 14.21 6.15 -8.79
N PRO A 150 14.17 6.42 -10.11
CA PRO A 150 14.11 7.80 -10.61
C PRO A 150 12.99 8.59 -9.95
N GLU A 151 13.26 9.84 -9.59
CA GLU A 151 12.27 10.70 -8.92
C GLU A 151 10.94 10.67 -9.66
N PHE A 152 9.88 10.46 -8.90
CA PHE A 152 8.51 10.57 -9.35
C PHE A 152 7.70 11.52 -8.47
N SER A 153 6.69 12.11 -9.04
CA SER A 153 5.74 12.94 -8.33
C SER A 153 4.31 12.45 -8.53
N VAL A 154 3.49 12.64 -7.50
CA VAL A 154 2.07 12.23 -7.52
C VAL A 154 1.20 13.45 -7.26
N GLU A 155 0.39 13.79 -8.26
CA GLU A 155 -0.70 14.74 -8.11
C GLU A 155 -1.92 14.09 -7.47
N VAL A 156 -2.49 14.78 -6.50
CA VAL A 156 -3.72 14.35 -5.83
C VAL A 156 -4.85 15.27 -6.28
N PRO A 157 -5.94 14.74 -6.85
CA PRO A 157 -7.08 15.56 -7.20
C PRO A 157 -7.77 16.11 -5.95
N ASP A 158 -8.32 17.32 -6.05
CA ASP A 158 -8.97 18.02 -4.93
C ASP A 158 -10.23 17.33 -4.43
N ALA A 159 -10.92 16.58 -5.29
CA ALA A 159 -12.13 15.82 -4.97
C ALA A 159 -12.11 14.42 -5.59
N VAL A 160 -12.63 13.46 -4.84
CA VAL A 160 -13.03 12.13 -5.29
C VAL A 160 -14.50 11.95 -4.95
#